data_645adab55306974932150cd1c779622c
#
_entry.id   645adab55306974932150cd1c779622c
#
_cell.length_a   1.000
_cell.length_b   1.000
_cell.length_c   1.000
_cell.angle_alpha   90.00
_cell.angle_beta   90.00
_cell.angle_gamma   90.00
#
_symmetry.space_group_name_H-M   'P 1'
#
loop_
_entity.id
_entity.type
_entity.pdbx_description
1 polymer ?
#
loop_
_entity_poly.entity_id
_entity_poly.type
_entity_poly.pdbx_seq_one_letter_code
_entity_poly.pdbx_strand_id
1 'polypeptide(L)'
;MSLKYEVLKRLVKASGIKKRWVGQSTEELLENRRKQNAKNHIPELKDDAFTISRIDVMGFPVLKLVHKQPANHANLFLIGGGMISAPRPGSVKKALRFAKETGLDVYVPYYPLCTDWPLTKAYEMIHETYRVMLHQYAAGRISVLGTSSGGNLALGIVPYINDRHDETPMPSYIMAISPGTCVDGEEEWQRMLELDEKDVAIPAQYMKTAMEVMRHGDDSVPDYMLWLQRADFSGCPPVTLIYGTDETLYACAPAIEAALQKSGASCELILGEGLFHCYPVFPIVKEGKDGWQQMVDRMIQWRDET
;
A
#
# COMPACT_ATOMS: atom_id res chain seq x y z
N MET A 1 9.14 -19.37 13.86
CA MET A 1 8.78 -18.07 14.51
C MET A 1 9.44 -17.97 15.86
N SER A 2 9.87 -16.75 16.24
CA SER A 2 10.48 -16.52 17.55
C SER A 2 9.41 -16.36 18.64
N LEU A 3 9.79 -16.68 19.89
CA LEU A 3 8.90 -16.46 21.04
C LEU A 3 8.46 -14.99 21.16
N LYS A 4 9.34 -14.06 20.80
CA LYS A 4 9.03 -12.62 20.80
C LYS A 4 7.96 -12.26 19.78
N TYR A 5 7.95 -12.93 18.62
CA TYR A 5 6.91 -12.74 17.62
C TYR A 5 5.54 -13.25 18.12
N GLU A 6 5.50 -14.41 18.74
CA GLU A 6 4.26 -14.95 19.32
C GLU A 6 3.68 -14.03 20.40
N VAL A 7 4.55 -13.46 21.25
CA VAL A 7 4.13 -12.46 22.25
C VAL A 7 3.57 -11.21 21.55
N LEU A 8 4.26 -10.70 20.51
CA LEU A 8 3.78 -9.55 19.74
C LEU A 8 2.42 -9.83 19.09
N LYS A 9 2.25 -10.99 18.46
CA LYS A 9 0.99 -11.41 17.83
C LYS A 9 -0.16 -11.44 18.86
N ARG A 10 0.08 -11.98 20.06
CA ARG A 10 -0.90 -11.96 21.16
C ARG A 10 -1.23 -10.54 21.62
N LEU A 11 -0.25 -9.65 21.73
CA LEU A 11 -0.47 -8.26 22.10
C LEU A 11 -1.28 -7.51 21.04
N VAL A 12 -0.99 -7.72 19.75
CA VAL A 12 -1.79 -7.17 18.64
C VAL A 12 -3.23 -7.66 18.72
N LYS A 13 -3.45 -8.96 18.94
CA LYS A 13 -4.78 -9.54 19.13
C LYS A 13 -5.52 -8.91 20.32
N ALA A 14 -4.83 -8.79 21.45
CA ALA A 14 -5.40 -8.22 22.67
C ALA A 14 -5.72 -6.72 22.55
N SER A 15 -5.04 -5.98 21.65
CA SER A 15 -5.31 -4.56 21.38
C SER A 15 -6.67 -4.29 20.75
N GLY A 16 -7.33 -5.34 20.23
CA GLY A 16 -8.63 -5.25 19.57
C GLY A 16 -8.60 -4.49 18.25
N ILE A 17 -7.42 -4.35 17.60
CA ILE A 17 -7.27 -3.61 16.34
C ILE A 17 -8.20 -4.15 15.26
N LYS A 18 -8.38 -5.48 15.20
CA LYS A 18 -9.27 -6.14 14.24
C LYS A 18 -10.72 -5.66 14.37
N LYS A 19 -11.20 -5.41 15.60
CA LYS A 19 -12.56 -4.92 15.85
C LYS A 19 -12.81 -3.49 15.35
N ARG A 20 -11.75 -2.74 15.09
CA ARG A 20 -11.88 -1.34 14.58
C ARG A 20 -12.26 -1.27 13.10
N TRP A 21 -12.24 -2.39 12.39
CA TRP A 21 -12.56 -2.49 10.97
C TRP A 21 -14.01 -2.91 10.71
N VAL A 22 -14.76 -3.21 11.76
CA VAL A 22 -16.17 -3.57 11.67
C VAL A 22 -17.00 -2.56 12.44
N GLY A 23 -18.12 -2.19 11.88
CA GLY A 23 -19.17 -1.36 12.49
C GLY A 23 -20.49 -2.10 12.44
N GLN A 24 -21.54 -1.50 12.97
CA GLN A 24 -22.91 -2.01 12.82
C GLN A 24 -23.40 -1.77 11.38
N SER A 25 -22.89 -0.69 10.74
CA SER A 25 -23.10 -0.37 9.33
C SER A 25 -21.85 0.23 8.70
N THR A 26 -21.80 0.29 7.36
CA THR A 26 -20.75 0.98 6.62
C THR A 26 -20.67 2.46 6.99
N GLU A 27 -21.83 3.12 7.12
CA GLU A 27 -21.91 4.53 7.48
C GLU A 27 -21.31 4.81 8.87
N GLU A 28 -21.66 4.00 9.87
CA GLU A 28 -21.06 4.10 11.21
C GLU A 28 -19.54 3.91 11.19
N LEU A 29 -19.07 2.94 10.42
CA LEU A 29 -17.62 2.71 10.22
C LEU A 29 -16.94 3.96 9.64
N LEU A 30 -17.49 4.54 8.58
CA LEU A 30 -16.94 5.72 7.92
C LEU A 30 -16.95 6.95 8.84
N GLU A 31 -18.05 7.19 9.57
CA GLU A 31 -18.12 8.29 10.52
C GLU A 31 -17.09 8.16 11.65
N ASN A 32 -16.93 6.96 12.22
CA ASN A 32 -15.92 6.69 13.23
C ASN A 32 -14.51 6.92 12.69
N ARG A 33 -14.26 6.58 11.41
CA ARG A 33 -12.96 6.84 10.77
C ARG A 33 -12.73 8.32 10.52
N ARG A 34 -13.73 9.09 10.08
CA ARG A 34 -13.64 10.56 9.95
C ARG A 34 -13.22 11.21 11.28
N LYS A 35 -13.88 10.82 12.38
CA LYS A 35 -13.54 11.31 13.74
C LYS A 35 -12.11 10.97 14.16
N GLN A 36 -11.60 9.79 13.74
CA GLN A 36 -10.22 9.41 14.02
C GLN A 36 -9.22 10.15 13.12
N ASN A 37 -9.52 10.29 11.83
CA ASN A 37 -8.68 10.99 10.87
C ASN A 37 -8.54 12.49 11.22
N ALA A 38 -9.59 13.13 11.71
CA ALA A 38 -9.56 14.52 12.15
C ALA A 38 -8.56 14.79 13.28
N LYS A 39 -8.16 13.75 14.02
CA LYS A 39 -7.13 13.84 15.08
C LYS A 39 -5.72 13.58 14.55
N ASN A 40 -5.59 13.08 13.32
CA ASN A 40 -4.28 12.85 12.71
C ASN A 40 -3.73 14.17 12.16
N HIS A 41 -2.42 14.31 12.25
CA HIS A 41 -1.69 15.42 11.67
C HIS A 41 -0.47 14.89 10.92
N ILE A 42 -0.04 15.64 9.93
CA ILE A 42 1.22 15.37 9.25
C ILE A 42 2.35 15.71 10.24
N PRO A 43 3.22 14.74 10.59
CA PRO A 43 4.25 15.00 11.59
C PRO A 43 5.28 16.00 11.06
N GLU A 44 5.76 16.86 11.92
CA GLU A 44 6.98 17.60 11.68
C GLU A 44 8.16 16.64 11.80
N LEU A 45 8.82 16.40 10.68
CA LEU A 45 10.04 15.61 10.62
C LEU A 45 11.23 16.54 10.44
N LYS A 46 12.34 16.21 11.12
CA LYS A 46 13.63 16.87 10.94
C LYS A 46 14.70 15.83 10.74
N ASP A 47 15.57 16.06 9.77
CA ASP A 47 16.71 15.21 9.49
C ASP A 47 17.81 16.03 8.81
N ASP A 48 19.06 15.84 9.22
CA ASP A 48 20.18 16.63 8.71
C ASP A 48 20.56 16.27 7.26
N ALA A 49 20.25 15.05 6.82
CA ALA A 49 20.56 14.58 5.48
C ALA A 49 19.42 14.91 4.46
N PHE A 50 18.24 15.34 4.92
CA PHE A 50 17.08 15.54 4.06
C PHE A 50 16.56 16.98 4.10
N THR A 51 16.09 17.43 2.94
CA THR A 51 15.14 18.53 2.82
C THR A 51 13.74 17.95 2.88
N ILE A 52 13.02 18.23 3.97
CA ILE A 52 11.67 17.74 4.16
C ILE A 52 10.72 18.89 3.89
N SER A 53 9.88 18.74 2.88
CA SER A 53 8.94 19.77 2.42
C SER A 53 7.58 19.17 2.10
N ARG A 54 6.61 20.05 1.87
CA ARG A 54 5.26 19.66 1.49
C ARG A 54 4.88 20.39 0.21
N ILE A 55 4.28 19.68 -0.70
CA ILE A 55 3.63 20.25 -1.88
C ILE A 55 2.14 19.93 -1.84
N ASP A 56 1.36 20.69 -2.58
CA ASP A 56 -0.06 20.41 -2.82
C ASP A 56 -0.21 19.77 -4.21
N VAL A 57 -0.97 18.68 -4.27
CA VAL A 57 -1.36 18.02 -5.51
C VAL A 57 -2.88 17.83 -5.46
N MET A 58 -3.61 18.52 -6.34
CA MET A 58 -5.07 18.47 -6.41
C MET A 58 -5.80 18.84 -5.09
N GLY A 59 -5.21 19.71 -4.27
CA GLY A 59 -5.76 20.09 -2.95
C GLY A 59 -5.37 19.13 -1.81
N PHE A 60 -4.49 18.15 -2.07
CA PHE A 60 -4.05 17.20 -1.07
C PHE A 60 -2.53 17.27 -0.87
N PRO A 61 -2.05 17.15 0.40
CA PRO A 61 -0.64 17.28 0.67
C PRO A 61 0.16 16.03 0.26
N VAL A 62 1.33 16.26 -0.33
CA VAL A 62 2.38 15.25 -0.54
C VAL A 62 3.60 15.67 0.26
N LEU A 63 4.05 14.81 1.16
CA LEU A 63 5.29 15.02 1.89
C LEU A 63 6.46 14.56 1.02
N LYS A 64 7.45 15.43 0.82
CA LYS A 64 8.68 15.15 0.09
C LYS A 64 9.83 14.99 1.07
N LEU A 65 10.51 13.87 0.98
CA LEU A 65 11.71 13.53 1.72
C LEU A 65 12.86 13.44 0.70
N VAL A 66 13.54 14.55 0.46
CA VAL A 66 14.55 14.68 -0.60
C VAL A 66 15.93 14.83 0.02
N HIS A 67 16.89 14.04 -0.42
CA HIS A 67 18.26 14.13 0.05
C HIS A 67 18.86 15.50 -0.27
N LYS A 68 19.64 16.06 0.65
CA LYS A 68 20.41 17.29 0.40
C LYS A 68 21.51 17.10 -0.63
N GLN A 69 22.05 15.89 -0.71
CA GLN A 69 22.91 15.47 -1.83
C GLN A 69 22.00 14.83 -2.90
N PRO A 70 22.17 15.22 -4.18
CA PRO A 70 21.26 14.76 -5.22
C PRO A 70 21.15 13.22 -5.27
N ALA A 71 19.92 12.70 -5.11
CA ALA A 71 19.57 11.34 -5.44
C ALA A 71 19.02 11.31 -6.89
N ASN A 72 19.38 10.26 -7.63
CA ASN A 72 18.93 10.11 -9.02
C ASN A 72 17.66 9.25 -9.13
N HIS A 73 17.24 8.63 -8.02
CA HIS A 73 16.09 7.72 -7.96
C HIS A 73 15.11 8.17 -6.91
N ALA A 74 13.84 7.91 -7.17
CA ALA A 74 12.76 8.26 -6.27
C ALA A 74 11.77 7.11 -6.06
N ASN A 75 11.07 7.16 -4.94
CA ASN A 75 10.00 6.21 -4.61
C ASN A 75 8.71 6.97 -4.28
N LEU A 76 7.60 6.51 -4.87
CA LEU A 76 6.25 6.89 -4.46
C LEU A 76 5.79 5.92 -3.39
N PHE A 77 5.74 6.38 -2.13
CA PHE A 77 5.47 5.54 -0.96
C PHE A 77 4.00 5.68 -0.51
N LEU A 78 3.20 4.68 -0.83
CA LEU A 78 1.75 4.65 -0.59
C LEU A 78 1.44 3.94 0.74
N ILE A 79 1.16 4.72 1.78
CA ILE A 79 0.84 4.19 3.10
C ILE A 79 -0.61 3.69 3.11
N GLY A 80 -0.79 2.43 3.53
CA GLY A 80 -2.10 1.82 3.64
C GLY A 80 -2.92 2.32 4.84
N GLY A 81 -4.17 1.91 4.85
CA GLY A 81 -5.15 2.27 5.87
C GLY A 81 -6.57 1.85 5.49
N GLY A 82 -6.72 0.79 4.68
CA GLY A 82 -8.02 0.29 4.19
C GLY A 82 -8.79 1.31 3.38
N MET A 83 -8.12 2.22 2.69
CA MET A 83 -8.72 3.36 1.95
C MET A 83 -9.50 4.36 2.83
N ILE A 84 -9.59 4.16 4.15
CA ILE A 84 -10.40 4.99 5.06
C ILE A 84 -9.62 5.60 6.22
N SER A 85 -8.35 5.25 6.40
CA SER A 85 -7.52 5.78 7.48
C SER A 85 -6.34 6.57 6.94
N ALA A 86 -6.19 7.81 7.41
CA ALA A 86 -5.05 8.65 7.07
C ALA A 86 -3.72 8.09 7.60
N PRO A 87 -2.58 8.35 6.93
CA PRO A 87 -1.27 7.97 7.40
C PRO A 87 -1.01 8.44 8.83
N ARG A 88 -0.55 7.53 9.70
CA ARG A 88 -0.21 7.88 11.08
C ARG A 88 1.24 8.38 11.15
N PRO A 89 1.59 9.24 12.14
CA PRO A 89 2.96 9.74 12.29
C PRO A 89 4.04 8.63 12.32
N GLY A 90 3.74 7.49 12.95
CA GLY A 90 4.66 6.33 12.98
C GLY A 90 4.91 5.72 11.61
N SER A 91 3.92 5.69 10.72
CA SER A 91 4.08 5.19 9.35
C SER A 91 4.91 6.15 8.50
N VAL A 92 4.71 7.46 8.68
CA VAL A 92 5.49 8.49 7.98
C VAL A 92 6.97 8.49 8.43
N LYS A 93 7.23 8.26 9.72
CA LYS A 93 8.61 8.05 10.22
C LYS A 93 9.28 6.84 9.59
N LYS A 94 8.53 5.79 9.27
CA LYS A 94 9.06 4.62 8.54
C LYS A 94 9.40 4.97 7.09
N ALA A 95 8.63 5.83 6.43
CA ALA A 95 8.98 6.32 5.10
C ALA A 95 10.31 7.11 5.11
N LEU A 96 10.57 7.94 6.13
CA LEU A 96 11.87 8.60 6.29
C LEU A 96 13.00 7.60 6.56
N ARG A 97 12.76 6.61 7.41
CA ARG A 97 13.73 5.52 7.64
C ARG A 97 14.03 4.76 6.35
N PHE A 98 13.01 4.44 5.57
CA PHE A 98 13.15 3.79 4.27
C PHE A 98 13.98 4.65 3.30
N ALA A 99 13.70 5.95 3.19
CA ALA A 99 14.49 6.88 2.38
C ALA A 99 15.97 6.86 2.79
N LYS A 100 16.27 6.87 4.09
CA LYS A 100 17.65 6.83 4.62
C LYS A 100 18.37 5.53 4.29
N GLU A 101 17.71 4.40 4.42
CA GLU A 101 18.32 3.09 4.24
C GLU A 101 18.47 2.71 2.76
N THR A 102 17.57 3.22 1.89
CA THR A 102 17.62 2.94 0.45
C THR A 102 18.38 3.98 -0.37
N GLY A 103 18.60 5.19 0.16
CA GLY A 103 19.17 6.30 -0.60
C GLY A 103 18.24 6.89 -1.65
N LEU A 104 16.94 6.62 -1.57
CA LEU A 104 15.93 7.12 -2.50
C LEU A 104 15.29 8.42 -1.98
N ASP A 105 15.00 9.36 -2.87
CA ASP A 105 14.04 10.40 -2.55
C ASP A 105 12.65 9.81 -2.44
N VAL A 106 11.86 10.22 -1.44
CA VAL A 106 10.57 9.60 -1.17
C VAL A 106 9.44 10.63 -1.15
N TYR A 107 8.38 10.32 -1.88
CA TYR A 107 7.14 11.08 -1.94
C TYR A 107 6.04 10.30 -1.23
N VAL A 108 5.43 10.91 -0.22
CA VAL A 108 4.37 10.29 0.60
C VAL A 108 3.08 11.10 0.42
N PRO A 109 2.18 10.70 -0.50
CA PRO A 109 0.91 11.37 -0.67
C PRO A 109 -0.06 11.06 0.47
N TYR A 110 -0.76 12.08 0.93
CA TYR A 110 -1.94 11.96 1.78
C TYR A 110 -3.18 11.96 0.88
N TYR A 111 -3.32 10.89 0.12
CA TYR A 111 -4.36 10.73 -0.89
C TYR A 111 -5.78 10.79 -0.31
N PRO A 112 -6.78 11.21 -1.12
CA PRO A 112 -8.20 11.21 -0.74
C PRO A 112 -8.64 9.85 -0.19
N LEU A 113 -9.39 9.88 0.90
CA LEU A 113 -9.88 8.68 1.55
C LEU A 113 -11.33 8.39 1.17
N CYS A 114 -11.68 7.11 1.11
CA CYS A 114 -13.03 6.66 0.85
C CYS A 114 -14.01 6.91 2.01
N THR A 115 -13.56 7.60 3.05
CA THR A 115 -14.47 8.25 4.02
C THR A 115 -15.25 9.41 3.41
N ASP A 116 -14.69 10.08 2.39
CA ASP A 116 -15.23 11.35 1.85
C ASP A 116 -15.28 11.38 0.31
N TRP A 117 -14.59 10.44 -0.36
CA TRP A 117 -14.41 10.42 -1.80
C TRP A 117 -14.50 8.99 -2.37
N PRO A 118 -14.96 8.80 -3.60
CA PRO A 118 -14.80 7.51 -4.28
C PRO A 118 -13.32 7.21 -4.55
N LEU A 119 -12.98 5.94 -4.72
CA LEU A 119 -11.62 5.47 -4.92
C LEU A 119 -10.93 6.10 -6.15
N THR A 120 -11.70 6.45 -7.18
CA THR A 120 -11.22 7.18 -8.37
C THR A 120 -10.43 8.43 -8.00
N LYS A 121 -10.85 9.16 -6.96
CA LYS A 121 -10.17 10.37 -6.52
C LYS A 121 -8.77 10.11 -5.95
N ALA A 122 -8.57 8.98 -5.30
CA ALA A 122 -7.25 8.57 -4.83
C ALA A 122 -6.33 8.23 -6.00
N TYR A 123 -6.82 7.50 -6.99
CA TYR A 123 -6.05 7.18 -8.21
C TYR A 123 -5.65 8.44 -8.98
N GLU A 124 -6.57 9.38 -9.19
CA GLU A 124 -6.28 10.65 -9.84
C GLU A 124 -5.13 11.40 -9.15
N MET A 125 -5.21 11.56 -7.84
CA MET A 125 -4.21 12.27 -7.05
C MET A 125 -2.85 11.54 -7.05
N ILE A 126 -2.84 10.22 -6.95
CA ILE A 126 -1.61 9.41 -6.98
C ILE A 126 -0.95 9.50 -8.35
N HIS A 127 -1.73 9.38 -9.43
CA HIS A 127 -1.23 9.53 -10.79
C HIS A 127 -0.66 10.94 -11.03
N GLU A 128 -1.34 11.99 -10.58
CA GLU A 128 -0.82 13.35 -10.69
C GLU A 128 0.44 13.57 -9.85
N THR A 129 0.53 12.94 -8.67
CA THR A 129 1.78 12.94 -7.89
C THR A 129 2.91 12.25 -8.63
N TYR A 130 2.65 11.13 -9.29
CA TYR A 130 3.61 10.44 -10.13
C TYR A 130 4.07 11.31 -11.31
N ARG A 131 3.14 12.02 -11.98
CA ARG A 131 3.49 12.99 -13.04
C ARG A 131 4.37 14.14 -12.53
N VAL A 132 4.10 14.64 -11.31
CA VAL A 132 4.99 15.64 -10.67
C VAL A 132 6.39 15.06 -10.46
N MET A 133 6.52 13.78 -10.09
CA MET A 133 7.83 13.13 -9.97
C MET A 133 8.55 13.00 -11.32
N LEU A 134 7.83 12.72 -12.42
CA LEU A 134 8.38 12.62 -13.77
C LEU A 134 9.02 13.92 -14.28
N HIS A 135 8.68 15.09 -13.71
CA HIS A 135 9.38 16.34 -14.01
C HIS A 135 10.80 16.41 -13.40
N GLN A 136 11.13 15.53 -12.44
CA GLN A 136 12.39 15.54 -11.73
C GLN A 136 13.22 14.26 -11.95
N TYR A 137 12.56 13.13 -12.23
CA TYR A 137 13.18 11.82 -12.40
C TYR A 137 12.70 11.16 -13.69
N ALA A 138 13.59 10.48 -14.40
CA ALA A 138 13.19 9.61 -15.50
C ALA A 138 12.31 8.45 -14.96
N ALA A 139 11.33 8.00 -15.72
CA ALA A 139 10.44 6.89 -15.33
C ALA A 139 11.20 5.62 -14.91
N GLY A 140 12.30 5.31 -15.62
CA GLY A 140 13.19 4.20 -15.28
C GLY A 140 13.88 4.32 -13.91
N ARG A 141 13.76 5.46 -13.24
CA ARG A 141 14.33 5.75 -11.92
C ARG A 141 13.27 6.03 -10.85
N ILE A 142 12.02 5.71 -11.14
CA ILE A 142 10.92 5.83 -10.18
C ILE A 142 10.36 4.45 -9.87
N SER A 143 10.34 4.11 -8.59
CA SER A 143 9.64 2.95 -8.07
C SER A 143 8.37 3.37 -7.32
N VAL A 144 7.44 2.43 -7.17
CA VAL A 144 6.25 2.59 -6.34
C VAL A 144 6.25 1.52 -5.26
N LEU A 145 6.12 1.93 -4.01
CA LEU A 145 5.95 1.01 -2.89
C LEU A 145 4.63 1.30 -2.19
N GLY A 146 3.85 0.26 -1.94
CA GLY A 146 2.61 0.38 -1.20
C GLY A 146 2.44 -0.69 -0.13
N THR A 147 1.73 -0.34 0.95
CA THR A 147 1.43 -1.26 2.04
C THR A 147 -0.07 -1.41 2.20
N SER A 148 -0.60 -2.64 2.37
CA SER A 148 -2.04 -2.88 2.54
C SER A 148 -2.84 -2.25 1.39
N SER A 149 -3.86 -1.44 1.67
CA SER A 149 -4.58 -0.66 0.65
C SER A 149 -3.68 0.25 -0.21
N GLY A 150 -2.54 0.73 0.31
CA GLY A 150 -1.52 1.39 -0.49
C GLY A 150 -0.84 0.45 -1.49
N GLY A 151 -0.76 -0.85 -1.18
CA GLY A 151 -0.31 -1.88 -2.11
C GLY A 151 -1.25 -2.08 -3.28
N ASN A 152 -2.58 -1.98 -3.05
CA ASN A 152 -3.57 -1.97 -4.12
C ASN A 152 -3.35 -0.78 -5.05
N LEU A 153 -3.17 0.41 -4.48
CA LEU A 153 -2.93 1.63 -5.25
C LEU A 153 -1.61 1.58 -6.01
N ALA A 154 -0.58 0.93 -5.43
CA ALA A 154 0.71 0.75 -6.09
C ALA A 154 0.61 -0.17 -7.32
N LEU A 155 -0.10 -1.28 -7.21
CA LEU A 155 -0.38 -2.16 -8.36
C LEU A 155 -1.33 -1.49 -9.34
N GLY A 156 -2.37 -0.85 -8.84
CA GLY A 156 -3.42 -0.24 -9.64
C GLY A 156 -3.00 0.98 -10.46
N ILE A 157 -1.79 1.53 -10.25
CA ILE A 157 -1.28 2.64 -11.08
C ILE A 157 -1.09 2.20 -12.54
N VAL A 158 -0.72 0.94 -12.78
CA VAL A 158 -0.52 0.39 -14.13
C VAL A 158 -1.84 0.32 -14.90
N PRO A 159 -2.88 -0.40 -14.43
CA PRO A 159 -4.17 -0.42 -15.12
C PRO A 159 -4.82 0.97 -15.18
N TYR A 160 -4.55 1.85 -14.23
CA TYR A 160 -5.04 3.23 -14.30
C TYR A 160 -4.45 3.99 -15.50
N ILE A 161 -3.13 3.89 -15.73
CA ILE A 161 -2.46 4.50 -16.90
C ILE A 161 -2.98 3.85 -18.18
N ASN A 162 -3.13 2.53 -18.24
CA ASN A 162 -3.64 1.80 -19.40
C ASN A 162 -5.06 2.22 -19.77
N ASP A 163 -5.96 2.33 -18.80
CA ASP A 163 -7.36 2.71 -19.02
C ASP A 163 -7.51 4.15 -19.54
N ARG A 164 -6.64 5.06 -19.11
CA ARG A 164 -6.66 6.45 -19.56
C ARG A 164 -6.10 6.63 -20.97
N HIS A 165 -5.36 5.66 -21.50
CA HIS A 165 -4.69 5.75 -22.79
C HIS A 165 -3.81 7.01 -22.90
N ASP A 166 -3.26 7.48 -21.78
CA ASP A 166 -2.36 8.61 -21.77
C ASP A 166 -0.90 8.18 -21.99
N GLU A 167 -0.04 9.12 -22.39
CA GLU A 167 1.37 8.83 -22.68
C GLU A 167 2.25 8.81 -21.41
N THR A 168 1.67 8.70 -20.22
CA THR A 168 2.44 8.64 -18.97
C THR A 168 3.28 7.35 -18.96
N PRO A 169 4.62 7.46 -18.90
CA PRO A 169 5.47 6.28 -18.88
C PRO A 169 5.29 5.52 -17.57
N MET A 170 5.36 4.18 -17.62
CA MET A 170 5.25 3.33 -16.45
C MET A 170 6.43 3.54 -15.49
N PRO A 171 6.24 3.40 -14.17
CA PRO A 171 7.35 3.28 -13.23
C PRO A 171 8.18 2.03 -13.57
N SER A 172 9.40 1.94 -13.09
CA SER A 172 10.28 0.82 -13.43
C SER A 172 10.29 -0.32 -12.43
N TYR A 173 9.65 -0.15 -11.27
CA TYR A 173 9.53 -1.19 -10.26
C TYR A 173 8.34 -0.94 -9.32
N ILE A 174 7.64 -2.00 -8.95
CA ILE A 174 6.55 -1.95 -7.98
C ILE A 174 6.80 -2.96 -6.86
N MET A 175 6.66 -2.50 -5.61
CA MET A 175 6.64 -3.37 -4.43
C MET A 175 5.31 -3.19 -3.70
N ALA A 176 4.55 -4.27 -3.56
CA ALA A 176 3.28 -4.27 -2.85
C ALA A 176 3.34 -5.23 -1.64
N ILE A 177 3.18 -4.66 -0.45
CA ILE A 177 3.21 -5.40 0.81
C ILE A 177 1.79 -5.62 1.27
N SER A 178 1.38 -6.88 1.35
CA SER A 178 0.03 -7.29 1.76
C SER A 178 -1.08 -6.56 0.99
N PRO A 179 -1.00 -6.42 -0.35
CA PRO A 179 -2.11 -5.84 -1.09
C PRO A 179 -3.35 -6.73 -0.97
N GLY A 180 -4.52 -6.13 -1.03
CA GLY A 180 -5.80 -6.85 -1.10
C GLY A 180 -6.57 -6.42 -2.33
N THR A 181 -7.68 -7.07 -2.59
CA THR A 181 -8.63 -6.71 -3.63
C THR A 181 -10.03 -7.08 -3.15
N CYS A 182 -11.08 -6.57 -3.76
CA CYS A 182 -12.42 -7.06 -3.47
C CYS A 182 -12.53 -8.55 -3.80
N VAL A 183 -13.27 -9.27 -2.99
CA VAL A 183 -13.47 -10.71 -3.14
C VAL A 183 -14.10 -11.03 -4.49
N ASP A 184 -13.55 -11.99 -5.22
CA ASP A 184 -14.04 -12.45 -6.52
C ASP A 184 -14.46 -13.92 -6.47
N GLY A 185 -15.62 -14.15 -5.91
CA GLY A 185 -16.24 -15.47 -5.85
C GLY A 185 -16.11 -16.19 -4.51
N GLU A 186 -16.83 -17.31 -4.42
CA GLU A 186 -17.00 -18.04 -3.17
C GLU A 186 -15.70 -18.73 -2.69
N GLU A 187 -14.90 -19.26 -3.61
CA GLU A 187 -13.66 -19.95 -3.27
C GLU A 187 -12.65 -19.02 -2.59
N GLU A 188 -12.49 -17.81 -3.11
CA GLU A 188 -11.63 -16.80 -2.49
C GLU A 188 -12.17 -16.37 -1.13
N TRP A 189 -13.50 -16.23 -1.02
CA TRP A 189 -14.16 -15.90 0.24
C TRP A 189 -13.93 -16.98 1.31
N GLN A 190 -14.05 -18.25 0.97
CA GLN A 190 -13.81 -19.35 1.91
C GLN A 190 -12.36 -19.36 2.39
N ARG A 191 -11.39 -19.19 1.49
CA ARG A 191 -9.97 -19.05 1.88
C ARG A 191 -9.76 -17.86 2.82
N MET A 192 -10.44 -16.75 2.56
CA MET A 192 -10.36 -15.56 3.39
C MET A 192 -10.92 -15.79 4.80
N LEU A 193 -12.01 -16.56 4.93
CA LEU A 193 -12.57 -16.95 6.23
C LEU A 193 -11.63 -17.88 7.01
N GLU A 194 -10.99 -18.84 6.37
CA GLU A 194 -10.00 -19.72 7.00
C GLU A 194 -8.80 -18.92 7.56
N LEU A 195 -8.34 -17.91 6.84
CA LEU A 195 -7.26 -17.03 7.26
C LEU A 195 -7.70 -16.04 8.34
N ASP A 196 -8.97 -15.65 8.37
CA ASP A 196 -9.52 -14.72 9.36
C ASP A 196 -9.35 -15.20 10.81
N GLU A 197 -9.35 -16.51 11.04
CA GLU A 197 -9.11 -17.08 12.35
C GLU A 197 -7.68 -16.84 12.86
N LYS A 198 -6.72 -16.76 11.94
CA LYS A 198 -5.28 -16.56 12.21
C LYS A 198 -4.89 -15.10 12.21
N ASP A 199 -5.57 -14.28 11.37
CA ASP A 199 -5.28 -12.85 11.24
C ASP A 199 -5.65 -12.09 12.52
N VAL A 200 -4.71 -11.31 13.02
CA VAL A 200 -4.88 -10.49 14.23
C VAL A 200 -5.16 -9.02 13.90
N ALA A 201 -5.13 -8.63 12.64
CA ALA A 201 -5.18 -7.25 12.20
C ALA A 201 -6.40 -6.89 11.33
N ILE A 202 -6.67 -7.69 10.29
CA ILE A 202 -7.70 -7.41 9.28
C ILE A 202 -8.79 -8.48 9.31
N PRO A 203 -10.05 -8.14 9.59
CA PRO A 203 -11.14 -9.11 9.55
C PRO A 203 -11.64 -9.33 8.13
N ALA A 204 -11.97 -10.58 7.77
CA ALA A 204 -12.62 -10.90 6.50
C ALA A 204 -13.93 -10.10 6.30
N GLN A 205 -14.66 -9.84 7.39
CA GLN A 205 -15.88 -9.04 7.34
C GLN A 205 -15.68 -7.65 6.72
N TYR A 206 -14.51 -7.02 6.91
CA TYR A 206 -14.22 -5.74 6.26
C TYR A 206 -14.23 -5.86 4.74
N MET A 207 -13.78 -6.98 4.19
CA MET A 207 -13.71 -7.18 2.74
C MET A 207 -15.09 -7.26 2.08
N LYS A 208 -16.14 -7.62 2.84
CA LYS A 208 -17.54 -7.55 2.35
C LYS A 208 -18.01 -6.12 2.14
N THR A 209 -17.57 -5.19 2.99
CA THR A 209 -17.94 -3.78 2.90
C THR A 209 -16.97 -2.94 2.08
N ALA A 210 -15.81 -3.51 1.75
CA ALA A 210 -14.74 -2.79 1.07
C ALA A 210 -15.20 -2.18 -0.27
N MET A 211 -15.99 -2.91 -1.07
CA MET A 211 -16.52 -2.43 -2.35
C MET A 211 -17.44 -1.22 -2.16
N GLU A 212 -18.38 -1.29 -1.23
CA GLU A 212 -19.29 -0.18 -0.89
C GLU A 212 -18.50 1.05 -0.41
N VAL A 213 -17.52 0.82 0.47
CA VAL A 213 -16.61 1.86 0.96
C VAL A 213 -15.84 2.52 -0.18
N MET A 214 -15.26 1.73 -1.09
CA MET A 214 -14.44 2.23 -2.19
C MET A 214 -15.24 2.95 -3.26
N ARG A 215 -16.46 2.52 -3.52
CA ARG A 215 -17.39 3.23 -4.42
C ARG A 215 -17.88 4.54 -3.82
N HIS A 216 -18.07 4.62 -2.54
CA HIS A 216 -18.56 5.81 -1.85
C HIS A 216 -19.82 6.41 -2.54
N GLY A 217 -20.74 5.54 -2.97
CA GLY A 217 -21.95 5.92 -3.70
C GLY A 217 -21.74 6.23 -5.18
N ASP A 218 -20.57 6.01 -5.74
CA ASP A 218 -20.26 6.18 -7.17
C ASP A 218 -20.15 4.81 -7.85
N ASP A 219 -21.20 4.44 -8.58
CA ASP A 219 -21.24 3.17 -9.33
C ASP A 219 -20.38 3.18 -10.59
N SER A 220 -19.84 4.33 -10.98
CA SER A 220 -18.93 4.47 -12.12
C SER A 220 -17.47 4.12 -11.83
N VAL A 221 -17.13 3.79 -10.56
CA VAL A 221 -15.78 3.34 -10.19
C VAL A 221 -15.43 2.10 -11.02
N PRO A 222 -14.36 2.14 -11.85
CA PRO A 222 -13.97 1.04 -12.72
C PRO A 222 -13.68 -0.26 -11.96
N ASP A 223 -14.07 -1.38 -12.54
CA ASP A 223 -13.91 -2.70 -11.94
C ASP A 223 -12.46 -3.02 -11.54
N TYR A 224 -11.48 -2.63 -12.34
CA TYR A 224 -10.07 -2.90 -12.05
C TYR A 224 -9.55 -2.21 -10.76
N MET A 225 -10.19 -1.12 -10.34
CA MET A 225 -9.85 -0.45 -9.07
C MET A 225 -10.35 -1.24 -7.86
N LEU A 226 -11.42 -2.02 -8.05
CA LEU A 226 -12.05 -2.84 -7.00
C LEU A 226 -11.50 -4.26 -7.01
N TRP A 227 -11.27 -4.82 -8.20
CA TRP A 227 -10.79 -6.18 -8.46
C TRP A 227 -9.50 -6.16 -9.27
N LEU A 228 -8.36 -6.07 -8.59
CA LEU A 228 -7.04 -6.08 -9.26
C LEU A 228 -6.82 -7.30 -10.15
N GLN A 229 -7.39 -8.45 -9.79
CA GLN A 229 -7.31 -9.67 -10.59
C GLN A 229 -8.01 -9.58 -11.95
N ARG A 230 -8.81 -8.54 -12.18
CA ARG A 230 -9.48 -8.23 -13.46
C ARG A 230 -8.80 -7.13 -14.26
N ALA A 231 -7.70 -6.60 -13.72
CA ALA A 231 -7.02 -5.45 -14.29
C ALA A 231 -6.15 -5.81 -15.50
N ASP A 232 -5.95 -4.84 -16.39
CA ASP A 232 -4.97 -4.91 -17.47
C ASP A 232 -3.60 -4.44 -16.97
N PHE A 233 -2.68 -5.38 -16.75
CA PHE A 233 -1.30 -5.11 -16.35
C PHE A 233 -0.33 -5.07 -17.55
N SER A 234 -0.80 -4.81 -18.76
CA SER A 234 0.07 -4.65 -19.94
C SER A 234 1.13 -3.58 -19.69
N GLY A 235 2.39 -3.88 -20.00
CA GLY A 235 3.51 -2.98 -19.77
C GLY A 235 3.90 -2.81 -18.29
N CYS A 236 3.36 -3.64 -17.39
CA CYS A 236 3.71 -3.62 -15.97
C CYS A 236 5.21 -3.89 -15.78
N PRO A 237 5.91 -3.09 -14.96
CA PRO A 237 7.30 -3.34 -14.61
C PRO A 237 7.44 -4.57 -13.71
N PRO A 238 8.67 -5.00 -13.36
CA PRO A 238 8.87 -6.03 -12.35
C PRO A 238 8.15 -5.70 -11.04
N VAL A 239 7.48 -6.71 -10.46
CA VAL A 239 6.70 -6.58 -9.23
C VAL A 239 7.25 -7.51 -8.16
N THR A 240 7.37 -7.02 -6.93
CA THR A 240 7.53 -7.87 -5.74
C THR A 240 6.28 -7.78 -4.87
N LEU A 241 5.65 -8.92 -4.63
CA LEU A 241 4.55 -9.09 -3.67
C LEU A 241 5.11 -9.67 -2.37
N ILE A 242 4.73 -9.11 -1.22
CA ILE A 242 5.14 -9.63 0.08
C ILE A 242 3.89 -9.85 0.94
N TYR A 243 3.69 -11.08 1.43
CA TYR A 243 2.58 -11.41 2.33
C TYR A 243 3.04 -12.21 3.55
N GLY A 244 2.34 -12.04 4.65
CA GLY A 244 2.35 -13.02 5.73
C GLY A 244 1.32 -14.12 5.44
N THR A 245 1.65 -15.37 5.74
CA THR A 245 0.71 -16.47 5.46
C THR A 245 -0.43 -16.58 6.49
N ASP A 246 -0.37 -15.82 7.59
CA ASP A 246 -1.42 -15.73 8.62
C ASP A 246 -2.22 -14.42 8.51
N GLU A 247 -2.37 -13.87 7.29
CA GLU A 247 -3.20 -12.70 7.06
C GLU A 247 -4.36 -12.98 6.09
N THR A 248 -5.50 -12.36 6.35
CA THR A 248 -6.74 -12.50 5.56
C THR A 248 -6.51 -12.15 4.08
N LEU A 249 -5.73 -11.11 3.80
CA LEU A 249 -5.49 -10.64 2.43
C LEU A 249 -4.58 -11.57 1.60
N TYR A 250 -3.89 -12.52 2.22
CA TYR A 250 -3.14 -13.54 1.49
C TYR A 250 -4.04 -14.40 0.60
N ALA A 251 -5.34 -14.50 0.93
CA ALA A 251 -6.31 -15.16 0.06
C ALA A 251 -6.35 -14.56 -1.37
N CYS A 252 -6.05 -13.28 -1.53
CA CYS A 252 -6.06 -12.58 -2.81
C CYS A 252 -4.77 -12.80 -3.63
N ALA A 253 -3.67 -13.25 -2.98
CA ALA A 253 -2.35 -13.32 -3.62
C ALA A 253 -2.32 -14.17 -4.90
N PRO A 254 -2.91 -15.39 -4.95
CA PRO A 254 -2.87 -16.21 -6.17
C PRO A 254 -3.58 -15.56 -7.36
N ALA A 255 -4.69 -14.87 -7.13
CA ALA A 255 -5.45 -14.21 -8.20
C ALA A 255 -4.71 -12.98 -8.75
N ILE A 256 -4.08 -12.19 -7.86
CA ILE A 256 -3.26 -11.04 -8.25
C ILE A 256 -2.01 -11.50 -9.02
N GLU A 257 -1.32 -12.53 -8.52
CA GLU A 257 -0.14 -13.09 -9.18
C GLU A 257 -0.48 -13.62 -10.58
N ALA A 258 -1.60 -14.37 -10.71
CA ALA A 258 -2.06 -14.88 -11.99
C ALA A 258 -2.39 -13.76 -13.00
N ALA A 259 -3.01 -12.66 -12.55
CA ALA A 259 -3.29 -11.49 -13.39
C ALA A 259 -2.00 -10.81 -13.90
N LEU A 260 -1.01 -10.65 -13.04
CA LEU A 260 0.31 -10.11 -13.40
C LEU A 260 1.01 -11.03 -14.42
N GLN A 261 1.07 -12.34 -14.16
CA GLN A 261 1.69 -13.33 -15.06
C GLN A 261 0.99 -13.39 -16.40
N LYS A 262 -0.35 -13.36 -16.44
CA LYS A 262 -1.15 -13.33 -17.67
C LYS A 262 -0.82 -12.12 -18.55
N SER A 263 -0.47 -10.99 -17.95
CA SER A 263 -0.05 -9.76 -18.67
C SER A 263 1.45 -9.76 -19.03
N GLY A 264 2.19 -10.82 -18.71
CA GLY A 264 3.62 -10.95 -18.99
C GLY A 264 4.52 -10.23 -17.99
N ALA A 265 3.99 -9.73 -16.88
CA ALA A 265 4.78 -9.07 -15.86
C ALA A 265 5.65 -10.06 -15.07
N SER A 266 6.89 -9.70 -14.79
CA SER A 266 7.74 -10.44 -13.84
C SER A 266 7.22 -10.21 -12.44
N CYS A 267 6.84 -11.26 -11.73
CA CYS A 267 6.33 -11.18 -10.37
C CYS A 267 7.12 -12.10 -9.44
N GLU A 268 7.70 -11.54 -8.39
CA GLU A 268 8.31 -12.28 -7.28
C GLU A 268 7.35 -12.26 -6.09
N LEU A 269 6.99 -13.44 -5.57
CA LEU A 269 6.16 -13.58 -4.37
C LEU A 269 7.02 -14.00 -3.18
N ILE A 270 7.07 -13.16 -2.16
CA ILE A 270 7.78 -13.41 -0.90
C ILE A 270 6.76 -13.71 0.19
N LEU A 271 6.90 -14.85 0.84
CA LEU A 271 6.00 -15.29 1.90
C LEU A 271 6.70 -15.29 3.26
N GLY A 272 6.08 -14.64 4.23
CA GLY A 272 6.44 -14.72 5.64
C GLY A 272 5.59 -15.78 6.34
N GLU A 273 6.14 -16.99 6.51
CA GLU A 273 5.41 -18.12 7.09
C GLU A 273 4.93 -17.84 8.52
N GLY A 274 3.62 -17.95 8.73
CA GLY A 274 2.95 -17.69 10.01
C GLY A 274 2.93 -16.21 10.43
N LEU A 275 3.38 -15.30 9.56
CA LEU A 275 3.44 -13.88 9.88
C LEU A 275 2.14 -13.16 9.55
N PHE A 276 1.86 -12.09 10.31
CA PHE A 276 0.63 -11.32 10.19
C PHE A 276 0.75 -10.18 9.15
N HIS A 277 -0.36 -9.55 8.87
CA HIS A 277 -0.55 -8.46 7.91
C HIS A 277 0.52 -7.37 7.97
N CYS A 278 1.15 -7.09 6.83
CA CYS A 278 2.21 -6.09 6.68
C CYS A 278 3.39 -6.27 7.66
N TYR A 279 3.78 -7.49 7.99
CA TYR A 279 4.86 -7.76 8.95
C TYR A 279 6.17 -7.01 8.67
N PRO A 280 6.60 -6.74 7.42
CA PRO A 280 7.85 -6.02 7.16
C PRO A 280 7.86 -4.61 7.74
N VAL A 281 6.70 -3.93 7.79
CA VAL A 281 6.65 -2.56 8.33
C VAL A 281 6.48 -2.51 9.86
N PHE A 282 6.65 -3.65 10.54
CA PHE A 282 6.72 -3.76 12.00
C PHE A 282 8.07 -4.32 12.48
N PRO A 283 9.20 -3.60 12.25
CA PRO A 283 10.55 -4.08 12.54
C PRO A 283 10.87 -4.07 14.05
N ILE A 284 9.97 -4.59 14.88
CA ILE A 284 10.07 -4.63 16.34
C ILE A 284 10.74 -5.93 16.78
N VAL A 285 10.36 -7.05 16.16
CA VAL A 285 10.90 -8.39 16.39
C VAL A 285 11.75 -8.84 15.21
N LYS A 286 12.46 -9.97 15.36
CA LYS A 286 13.39 -10.48 14.33
C LYS A 286 12.69 -10.62 12.96
N GLU A 287 11.53 -11.26 12.92
CA GLU A 287 10.77 -11.54 11.70
C GLU A 287 10.40 -10.23 10.95
N GLY A 288 9.94 -9.22 11.69
CA GLY A 288 9.65 -7.90 11.10
C GLY A 288 10.92 -7.16 10.66
N LYS A 289 12.05 -7.34 11.37
CA LYS A 289 13.34 -6.76 10.97
C LYS A 289 13.88 -7.44 9.72
N ASP A 290 13.79 -8.75 9.64
CA ASP A 290 14.21 -9.52 8.47
C ASP A 290 13.36 -9.12 7.24
N GLY A 291 12.04 -9.01 7.40
CA GLY A 291 11.14 -8.56 6.33
C GLY A 291 11.40 -7.11 5.90
N TRP A 292 11.69 -6.22 6.87
CA TRP A 292 12.10 -4.85 6.56
C TRP A 292 13.40 -4.83 5.76
N GLN A 293 14.41 -5.63 6.16
CA GLN A 293 15.67 -5.71 5.46
C GLN A 293 15.50 -6.25 4.04
N GLN A 294 14.71 -7.30 3.85
CA GLN A 294 14.38 -7.82 2.51
C GLN A 294 13.77 -6.74 1.61
N MET A 295 12.83 -5.94 2.15
CA MET A 295 12.21 -4.84 1.42
C MET A 295 13.26 -3.79 1.01
N VAL A 296 14.15 -3.40 1.93
CA VAL A 296 15.21 -2.41 1.68
C VAL A 296 16.21 -2.97 0.65
N ASP A 297 16.65 -4.21 0.79
CA ASP A 297 17.62 -4.84 -0.10
C ASP A 297 17.12 -4.92 -1.54
N ARG A 298 15.82 -5.28 -1.74
CA ARG A 298 15.21 -5.30 -3.08
C ARG A 298 15.16 -3.91 -3.72
N MET A 299 14.86 -2.87 -2.92
CA MET A 299 14.86 -1.49 -3.42
C MET A 299 16.26 -1.00 -3.76
N ILE A 300 17.28 -1.37 -2.96
CA ILE A 300 18.68 -1.06 -3.26
C ILE A 300 19.12 -1.79 -4.53
N GLN A 301 18.80 -3.06 -4.65
CA GLN A 301 19.11 -3.85 -5.85
C GLN A 301 18.50 -3.19 -7.09
N TRP A 302 17.21 -2.89 -7.08
CA TRP A 302 16.56 -2.19 -8.19
C TRP A 302 17.25 -0.85 -8.51
N ARG A 303 17.55 -0.03 -7.50
CA ARG A 303 18.23 1.26 -7.68
C ARG A 303 19.60 1.12 -8.35
N ASP A 304 20.36 0.10 -7.97
CA ASP A 304 21.73 -0.09 -8.44
C ASP A 304 21.79 -0.72 -9.84
N GLU A 305 20.70 -1.34 -10.30
CA GLU A 305 20.56 -1.94 -11.63
C GLU A 305 19.98 -0.97 -12.67
N THR A 306 19.44 0.21 -12.27
CA THR A 306 18.80 1.22 -13.12
C THR A 306 19.46 2.59 -13.02
#